data_1bad62306ea5c59617bcb9d67eb8b665
#
_entry.id   1bad62306ea5c59617bcb9d67eb8b665
#
_cell.length_a   1.000
_cell.length_b   1.000
_cell.length_c   1.000
_cell.angle_alpha   90.00
_cell.angle_beta   90.00
_cell.angle_gamma   90.00
#
_symmetry.space_group_name_H-M   'P 1'
#
loop_
_entity.id
_entity.type
_entity.pdbx_description
1 polymer ?
#
loop_
_entity_poly.entity_id
_entity_poly.type
_entity_poly.pdbx_seq_one_letter_code
_entity_poly.pdbx_strand_id
1 'polypeptide(L)'
;MFKGSNVALITPFKDNNLDVESFVKLIHFHLNNGTNGLVPAGTTGESPTLNHKEHEQVIELCVKESKGTIPVIAGTGSNSTKEAISLTKHAESVGANAALVVTPYYNKPTQEGLYQHYKAINDSCGIPIIIYNIPSRSVIDMTVDTMARLFELKNIVGVKDATGVLDRVNEQKKKMGNNFLQLTGNDDNAFEFNKRGGAGAISVTANIAPKLCSDFQKFSISKSDNEKKEAERIDKVLQPVHKSMFIESNPSPVKYAAKLLNLCSDDVRLPLVQVTNPTKEAIKKALQSAKLI
;
A
#
# COMPACT_ATOMS: atom_id res chain seq x y z
N MET A 1 14.97 -3.38 -3.23
CA MET A 1 14.21 -2.58 -4.21
C MET A 1 12.99 -1.93 -3.52
N PHE A 2 12.14 -2.63 -2.79
CA PHE A 2 10.83 -2.16 -2.30
C PHE A 2 10.83 -1.51 -0.90
N LYS A 3 11.99 -1.12 -0.36
CA LYS A 3 12.12 -0.48 0.97
C LYS A 3 11.73 0.99 0.94
N GLY A 4 11.36 1.54 2.11
CA GLY A 4 11.05 2.95 2.28
C GLY A 4 9.56 3.27 2.17
N SER A 5 9.23 4.44 1.64
CA SER A 5 7.85 4.93 1.50
C SER A 5 7.26 4.54 0.14
N ASN A 6 6.46 3.48 0.11
CA ASN A 6 5.67 3.12 -1.06
C ASN A 6 4.25 3.66 -0.88
N VAL A 7 3.67 4.29 -1.90
CA VAL A 7 2.32 4.86 -1.78
C VAL A 7 1.25 3.85 -2.20
N ALA A 8 0.28 3.59 -1.32
CA ALA A 8 -0.97 2.93 -1.70
C ALA A 8 -1.79 3.93 -2.54
N LEU A 9 -1.53 3.96 -3.85
CA LEU A 9 -1.96 5.03 -4.74
C LEU A 9 -3.49 5.06 -4.87
N ILE A 10 -4.11 6.23 -4.69
CA ILE A 10 -5.53 6.44 -4.97
C ILE A 10 -5.79 6.39 -6.48
N THR A 11 -6.99 6.00 -6.87
CA THR A 11 -7.46 6.05 -8.26
C THR A 11 -8.46 7.20 -8.40
N PRO A 12 -8.10 8.32 -9.05
CA PRO A 12 -9.02 9.42 -9.31
C PRO A 12 -10.17 9.01 -10.23
N PHE A 13 -11.37 9.49 -9.93
CA PHE A 13 -12.55 9.35 -10.77
C PHE A 13 -13.15 10.71 -11.09
N LYS A 14 -13.79 10.79 -12.25
CA LYS A 14 -14.60 11.93 -12.68
C LYS A 14 -15.82 11.38 -13.43
N ASP A 15 -17.00 11.79 -13.03
CA ASP A 15 -18.26 11.32 -13.62
C ASP A 15 -18.32 9.78 -13.69
N ASN A 16 -17.91 9.11 -12.61
CA ASN A 16 -17.83 7.64 -12.46
C ASN A 16 -16.83 6.94 -13.41
N ASN A 17 -16.05 7.67 -14.20
CA ASN A 17 -15.00 7.14 -15.05
C ASN A 17 -13.61 7.36 -14.43
N LEU A 18 -12.62 6.62 -14.88
CA LEU A 18 -11.22 6.84 -14.52
C LEU A 18 -10.77 8.22 -15.01
N ASP A 19 -10.34 9.09 -14.10
CA ASP A 19 -9.73 10.39 -14.43
C ASP A 19 -8.24 10.20 -14.72
N VAL A 20 -7.94 9.87 -15.98
CA VAL A 20 -6.58 9.59 -16.44
C VAL A 20 -5.66 10.80 -16.27
N GLU A 21 -6.16 12.01 -16.51
CA GLU A 21 -5.36 13.24 -16.38
C GLU A 21 -4.90 13.46 -14.94
N SER A 22 -5.84 13.43 -13.99
CA SER A 22 -5.52 13.54 -12.56
C SER A 22 -4.64 12.38 -12.08
N PHE A 23 -4.84 11.16 -12.62
CA PHE A 23 -4.03 10.01 -12.24
C PHE A 23 -2.57 10.18 -12.68
N VAL A 24 -2.32 10.61 -13.91
CA VAL A 24 -0.96 10.91 -14.42
C VAL A 24 -0.31 12.05 -13.62
N LYS A 25 -1.06 13.11 -13.33
CA LYS A 25 -0.61 14.21 -12.46
C LYS A 25 -0.19 13.70 -11.08
N LEU A 26 -0.98 12.79 -10.49
CA LEU A 26 -0.69 12.20 -9.19
C LEU A 26 0.58 11.34 -9.23
N ILE A 27 0.78 10.53 -10.28
CA ILE A 27 2.02 9.77 -10.47
C ILE A 27 3.23 10.71 -10.50
N HIS A 28 3.19 11.77 -11.31
CA HIS A 28 4.28 12.75 -11.39
C HIS A 28 4.49 13.50 -10.07
N PHE A 29 3.42 13.78 -9.32
CA PHE A 29 3.53 14.34 -7.97
C PHE A 29 4.37 13.44 -7.06
N HIS A 30 4.17 12.12 -7.10
CA HIS A 30 4.96 11.15 -6.34
C HIS A 30 6.41 11.07 -6.81
N LEU A 31 6.65 11.02 -8.12
CA LEU A 31 8.00 11.00 -8.69
C LEU A 31 8.84 12.20 -8.25
N ASN A 32 8.23 13.39 -8.18
CA ASN A 32 8.89 14.64 -7.83
C ASN A 32 9.06 14.84 -6.31
N ASN A 33 8.44 14.02 -5.47
CA ASN A 33 8.44 14.18 -4.01
C ASN A 33 9.08 13.01 -3.25
N GLY A 34 9.93 12.22 -3.93
CA GLY A 34 10.80 11.23 -3.28
C GLY A 34 10.11 9.94 -2.85
N THR A 35 8.89 9.65 -3.33
CA THR A 35 8.24 8.35 -3.12
C THR A 35 9.14 7.22 -3.62
N ASN A 36 9.23 6.12 -2.88
CA ASN A 36 10.13 5.01 -3.18
C ASN A 36 9.47 3.93 -4.06
N GLY A 37 8.15 3.88 -4.16
CA GLY A 37 7.42 2.97 -5.04
C GLY A 37 5.95 3.32 -5.17
N LEU A 38 5.36 2.99 -6.31
CA LEU A 38 3.93 3.17 -6.58
C LEU A 38 3.19 1.85 -6.39
N VAL A 39 2.07 1.87 -5.67
CA VAL A 39 1.24 0.68 -5.44
C VAL A 39 -0.18 0.95 -5.96
N PRO A 40 -0.39 0.87 -7.31
CA PRO A 40 -1.71 1.02 -7.92
C PRO A 40 -2.61 -0.19 -7.65
N ALA A 41 -3.91 -0.01 -7.83
CA ALA A 41 -4.95 -1.04 -7.77
C ALA A 41 -4.95 -1.87 -6.47
N GLY A 42 -4.52 -1.25 -5.34
CA GLY A 42 -4.72 -1.80 -4.00
C GLY A 42 -6.08 -1.40 -3.42
N THR A 43 -6.29 -1.65 -2.12
CA THR A 43 -7.50 -1.25 -1.38
C THR A 43 -7.76 0.26 -1.49
N THR A 44 -6.72 1.07 -1.30
CA THR A 44 -6.79 2.54 -1.39
C THR A 44 -7.03 3.02 -2.83
N GLY A 45 -6.63 2.24 -3.82
CA GLY A 45 -6.90 2.46 -5.24
C GLY A 45 -8.28 1.95 -5.69
N GLU A 46 -9.17 1.58 -4.77
CA GLU A 46 -10.54 1.11 -5.04
C GLU A 46 -10.59 -0.09 -6.00
N SER A 47 -9.60 -0.99 -5.92
CA SER A 47 -9.52 -2.19 -6.77
C SER A 47 -10.85 -2.98 -6.90
N PRO A 48 -11.68 -3.16 -5.82
CA PRO A 48 -12.94 -3.91 -5.93
C PRO A 48 -13.98 -3.29 -6.86
N THR A 49 -13.88 -2.01 -7.18
CA THR A 49 -14.85 -1.28 -8.04
C THR A 49 -14.28 -0.91 -9.41
N LEU A 50 -13.06 -1.28 -9.69
CA LEU A 50 -12.48 -1.23 -11.04
C LEU A 50 -12.94 -2.46 -11.82
N ASN A 51 -13.42 -2.28 -13.04
CA ASN A 51 -13.53 -3.41 -13.96
C ASN A 51 -12.12 -3.86 -14.43
N HIS A 52 -12.02 -5.03 -15.06
CA HIS A 52 -10.71 -5.59 -15.44
C HIS A 52 -9.91 -4.63 -16.35
N LYS A 53 -10.56 -3.95 -17.30
CA LYS A 53 -9.89 -3.00 -18.20
C LYS A 53 -9.36 -1.78 -17.46
N GLU A 54 -10.13 -1.24 -16.53
CA GLU A 54 -9.67 -0.12 -15.69
C GLU A 54 -8.54 -0.54 -14.76
N HIS A 55 -8.61 -1.75 -14.19
CA HIS A 55 -7.56 -2.31 -13.35
C HIS A 55 -6.24 -2.44 -14.12
N GLU A 56 -6.30 -2.98 -15.32
CA GLU A 56 -5.18 -3.12 -16.25
C GLU A 56 -4.62 -1.74 -16.62
N GLN A 57 -5.48 -0.81 -17.04
CA GLN A 57 -5.10 0.56 -17.43
C GLN A 57 -4.39 1.32 -16.30
N VAL A 58 -4.85 1.21 -15.07
CA VAL A 58 -4.24 1.87 -13.90
C VAL A 58 -2.80 1.37 -13.69
N ILE A 59 -2.55 0.07 -13.83
CA ILE A 59 -1.22 -0.51 -13.71
C ILE A 59 -0.32 -0.08 -14.88
N GLU A 60 -0.83 -0.16 -16.11
CA GLU A 60 -0.11 0.28 -17.32
C GLU A 60 0.32 1.74 -17.25
N LEU A 61 -0.56 2.63 -16.81
CA LEU A 61 -0.24 4.05 -16.62
C LEU A 61 0.88 4.23 -15.60
N CYS A 62 0.84 3.53 -14.46
CA CYS A 62 1.91 3.60 -13.47
C CYS A 62 3.26 3.14 -14.03
N VAL A 63 3.29 2.01 -14.74
CA VAL A 63 4.52 1.49 -15.35
C VAL A 63 5.05 2.45 -16.41
N LYS A 64 4.18 2.93 -17.29
CA LYS A 64 4.52 3.87 -18.36
C LYS A 64 5.08 5.19 -17.82
N GLU A 65 4.39 5.79 -16.86
CA GLU A 65 4.75 7.14 -16.36
C GLU A 65 5.93 7.11 -15.39
N SER A 66 6.13 6.00 -14.64
CA SER A 66 7.31 5.84 -13.77
C SER A 66 8.62 5.70 -14.55
N LYS A 67 8.56 5.24 -15.81
CA LYS A 67 9.72 5.05 -16.70
C LYS A 67 10.88 4.28 -16.04
N GLY A 68 10.57 3.40 -15.10
CA GLY A 68 11.56 2.64 -14.35
C GLY A 68 12.34 3.43 -13.29
N THR A 69 11.97 4.69 -13.01
CA THR A 69 12.66 5.51 -11.98
C THR A 69 12.39 5.03 -10.57
N ILE A 70 11.17 4.57 -10.30
CA ILE A 70 10.78 3.91 -9.05
C ILE A 70 9.96 2.65 -9.35
N PRO A 71 9.98 1.62 -8.48
CA PRO A 71 9.25 0.39 -8.72
C PRO A 71 7.73 0.58 -8.67
N VAL A 72 7.04 -0.19 -9.51
CA VAL A 72 5.58 -0.36 -9.47
C VAL A 72 5.27 -1.73 -8.87
N ILE A 73 4.51 -1.73 -7.77
CA ILE A 73 4.04 -2.91 -7.04
C ILE A 73 2.54 -3.02 -7.29
N ALA A 74 2.14 -3.78 -8.29
CA ALA A 74 0.75 -3.86 -8.73
C ALA A 74 -0.12 -4.63 -7.73
N GLY A 75 -1.26 -4.08 -7.31
CA GLY A 75 -2.28 -4.81 -6.56
C GLY A 75 -2.98 -5.82 -7.47
N THR A 76 -2.81 -7.11 -7.20
CA THR A 76 -3.32 -8.18 -8.08
C THR A 76 -4.07 -9.27 -7.31
N GLY A 77 -4.28 -9.07 -5.99
CA GLY A 77 -4.97 -10.05 -5.17
C GLY A 77 -6.47 -10.11 -5.44
N SER A 78 -7.02 -11.32 -5.35
CA SER A 78 -8.44 -11.62 -5.43
C SER A 78 -8.76 -12.78 -4.49
N ASN A 79 -10.04 -12.93 -4.12
CA ASN A 79 -10.53 -14.13 -3.43
C ASN A 79 -10.78 -15.31 -4.40
N SER A 80 -10.56 -15.11 -5.69
CA SER A 80 -10.50 -16.14 -6.73
C SER A 80 -9.05 -16.35 -7.17
N THR A 81 -8.50 -17.54 -6.96
CA THR A 81 -7.13 -17.88 -7.38
C THR A 81 -6.93 -17.67 -8.87
N LYS A 82 -7.91 -18.03 -9.70
CA LYS A 82 -7.85 -17.87 -11.16
C LYS A 82 -7.75 -16.39 -11.56
N GLU A 83 -8.53 -15.53 -10.91
CA GLU A 83 -8.49 -14.08 -11.15
C GLU A 83 -7.16 -13.47 -10.69
N ALA A 84 -6.69 -13.81 -9.47
CA ALA A 84 -5.39 -13.34 -8.97
C ALA A 84 -4.24 -13.73 -9.91
N ILE A 85 -4.27 -14.94 -10.49
CA ILE A 85 -3.29 -15.37 -11.51
C ILE A 85 -3.39 -14.51 -12.77
N SER A 86 -4.61 -14.24 -13.27
CA SER A 86 -4.82 -13.42 -14.46
C SER A 86 -4.28 -12.00 -14.27
N LEU A 87 -4.64 -11.36 -13.15
CA LEU A 87 -4.19 -10.01 -12.81
C LEU A 87 -2.66 -9.94 -12.63
N THR A 88 -2.07 -10.96 -11.98
CA THR A 88 -0.61 -11.00 -11.77
C THR A 88 0.14 -11.19 -13.09
N LYS A 89 -0.34 -12.03 -13.98
CA LYS A 89 0.24 -12.22 -15.32
C LYS A 89 0.15 -10.95 -16.17
N HIS A 90 -0.97 -10.23 -16.11
CA HIS A 90 -1.09 -8.94 -16.77
C HIS A 90 -0.05 -7.95 -16.22
N ALA A 91 0.03 -7.79 -14.88
CA ALA A 91 1.01 -6.90 -14.25
C ALA A 91 2.46 -7.24 -14.66
N GLU A 92 2.80 -8.54 -14.72
CA GLU A 92 4.09 -9.00 -15.22
C GLU A 92 4.32 -8.62 -16.70
N SER A 93 3.34 -8.84 -17.55
CA SER A 93 3.44 -8.61 -19.01
C SER A 93 3.66 -7.14 -19.37
N VAL A 94 3.14 -6.21 -18.54
CA VAL A 94 3.31 -4.76 -18.74
C VAL A 94 4.52 -4.17 -18.03
N GLY A 95 5.30 -5.01 -17.31
CA GLY A 95 6.57 -4.62 -16.69
C GLY A 95 6.47 -4.07 -15.27
N ALA A 96 5.43 -4.42 -14.50
CA ALA A 96 5.41 -4.18 -13.07
C ALA A 96 6.57 -4.91 -12.36
N ASN A 97 7.11 -4.33 -11.29
CA ASN A 97 8.29 -4.85 -10.62
C ASN A 97 7.94 -5.89 -9.54
N ALA A 98 6.70 -5.90 -9.05
CA ALA A 98 6.18 -6.88 -8.11
C ALA A 98 4.64 -6.89 -8.13
N ALA A 99 4.07 -7.97 -7.59
CA ALA A 99 2.64 -8.10 -7.29
C ALA A 99 2.40 -7.96 -5.78
N LEU A 100 1.42 -7.16 -5.38
CA LEU A 100 0.88 -7.13 -4.03
C LEU A 100 -0.41 -7.95 -4.01
N VAL A 101 -0.38 -9.10 -3.36
CA VAL A 101 -1.50 -10.04 -3.34
C VAL A 101 -2.14 -10.06 -1.97
N VAL A 102 -3.37 -9.54 -1.85
CA VAL A 102 -4.13 -9.61 -0.60
C VAL A 102 -4.60 -11.04 -0.35
N THR A 103 -4.61 -11.46 0.93
CA THR A 103 -5.20 -12.75 1.31
C THR A 103 -6.66 -12.81 0.88
N PRO A 104 -7.15 -13.98 0.36
CA PRO A 104 -8.55 -14.13 -0.02
C PRO A 104 -9.50 -13.68 1.08
N TYR A 105 -10.40 -12.79 0.74
CA TYR A 105 -11.41 -12.21 1.62
C TYR A 105 -12.77 -12.87 1.36
N TYR A 106 -13.69 -12.83 2.34
CA TYR A 106 -15.05 -13.33 2.26
C TYR A 106 -15.16 -14.87 2.33
N ASN A 107 -14.50 -15.63 1.45
CA ASN A 107 -14.58 -17.10 1.36
C ASN A 107 -13.70 -17.86 2.39
N LYS A 108 -12.92 -17.15 3.22
CA LYS A 108 -12.24 -17.64 4.42
C LYS A 108 -11.47 -18.97 4.26
N PRO A 109 -10.46 -19.04 3.40
CA PRO A 109 -9.67 -20.25 3.27
C PRO A 109 -8.92 -20.58 4.56
N THR A 110 -8.61 -21.87 4.78
CA THR A 110 -7.71 -22.32 5.84
C THR A 110 -6.27 -21.90 5.56
N GLN A 111 -5.34 -22.10 6.50
CA GLN A 111 -3.91 -21.83 6.28
C GLN A 111 -3.36 -22.64 5.10
N GLU A 112 -3.78 -23.88 4.93
CA GLU A 112 -3.42 -24.69 3.77
C GLU A 112 -4.04 -24.13 2.47
N GLY A 113 -5.27 -23.68 2.52
CA GLY A 113 -5.91 -23.00 1.39
C GLY A 113 -5.17 -21.71 0.99
N LEU A 114 -4.69 -20.93 1.97
CA LEU A 114 -3.82 -19.78 1.73
C LEU A 114 -2.51 -20.20 1.04
N TYR A 115 -1.85 -21.22 1.57
CA TYR A 115 -0.62 -21.74 0.96
C TYR A 115 -0.83 -22.15 -0.48
N GLN A 116 -1.85 -22.94 -0.78
CA GLN A 116 -2.14 -23.41 -2.14
C GLN A 116 -2.51 -22.26 -3.09
N HIS A 117 -3.25 -21.24 -2.61
CA HIS A 117 -3.59 -20.04 -3.36
C HIS A 117 -2.33 -19.29 -3.81
N TYR A 118 -1.44 -18.96 -2.88
CA TYR A 118 -0.19 -18.25 -3.20
C TYR A 118 0.79 -19.10 -4.00
N LYS A 119 0.83 -20.41 -3.75
CA LYS A 119 1.64 -21.33 -4.53
C LYS A 119 1.20 -21.36 -6.00
N ALA A 120 -0.10 -21.43 -6.26
CA ALA A 120 -0.62 -21.41 -7.63
C ALA A 120 -0.30 -20.09 -8.35
N ILE A 121 -0.34 -18.94 -7.65
CA ILE A 121 0.08 -17.65 -8.22
C ILE A 121 1.58 -17.67 -8.49
N ASN A 122 2.41 -18.09 -7.52
CA ASN A 122 3.85 -18.19 -7.65
C ASN A 122 4.28 -19.06 -8.85
N ASP A 123 3.63 -20.19 -9.04
CA ASP A 123 3.95 -21.14 -10.12
C ASP A 123 3.51 -20.62 -11.51
N SER A 124 2.67 -19.60 -11.54
CA SER A 124 2.09 -19.03 -12.75
C SER A 124 2.77 -17.78 -13.28
N CYS A 125 3.66 -17.15 -12.51
CA CYS A 125 4.34 -15.90 -12.86
C CYS A 125 5.81 -15.91 -12.46
N GLY A 126 6.60 -14.96 -13.00
CA GLY A 126 8.02 -14.78 -12.70
C GLY A 126 8.35 -13.53 -11.87
N ILE A 127 7.38 -12.66 -11.60
CA ILE A 127 7.62 -11.43 -10.83
C ILE A 127 7.58 -11.68 -9.31
N PRO A 128 8.30 -10.89 -8.51
CA PRO A 128 8.22 -10.93 -7.05
C PRO A 128 6.79 -10.75 -6.54
N ILE A 129 6.42 -11.51 -5.53
CA ILE A 129 5.10 -11.44 -4.87
C ILE A 129 5.29 -10.98 -3.42
N ILE A 130 4.58 -9.93 -3.05
CA ILE A 130 4.46 -9.42 -1.67
C ILE A 130 3.10 -9.85 -1.14
N ILE A 131 3.08 -10.65 -0.09
CA ILE A 131 1.86 -11.05 0.61
C ILE A 131 1.22 -9.81 1.23
N TYR A 132 -0.10 -9.63 1.11
CA TYR A 132 -0.80 -8.60 1.85
C TYR A 132 -1.74 -9.22 2.87
N ASN A 133 -1.37 -9.12 4.14
CA ASN A 133 -2.12 -9.66 5.26
C ASN A 133 -2.85 -8.54 6.01
N ILE A 134 -4.17 -8.51 5.91
CA ILE A 134 -5.05 -7.48 6.49
C ILE A 134 -6.31 -8.11 7.10
N PRO A 135 -6.21 -8.73 8.28
CA PRO A 135 -7.34 -9.45 8.88
C PRO A 135 -8.53 -8.56 9.22
N SER A 136 -8.34 -7.25 9.44
CA SER A 136 -9.44 -6.30 9.64
C SER A 136 -10.39 -6.17 8.44
N ARG A 137 -9.94 -6.55 7.22
CA ARG A 137 -10.75 -6.53 5.99
C ARG A 137 -11.00 -7.93 5.42
N SER A 138 -10.00 -8.81 5.49
CA SER A 138 -10.10 -10.17 4.94
C SER A 138 -10.72 -11.17 5.91
N VAL A 139 -10.85 -10.82 7.20
CA VAL A 139 -11.31 -11.68 8.32
C VAL A 139 -10.33 -12.81 8.67
N ILE A 140 -9.51 -13.25 7.74
CA ILE A 140 -8.49 -14.28 8.00
C ILE A 140 -7.13 -13.63 8.24
N ASP A 141 -6.35 -14.22 9.13
CA ASP A 141 -4.97 -13.85 9.42
C ASP A 141 -4.03 -14.99 8.98
N MET A 142 -3.11 -14.69 8.08
CA MET A 142 -2.06 -15.63 7.70
C MET A 142 -1.04 -15.75 8.81
N THR A 143 -0.81 -16.96 9.31
CA THR A 143 0.18 -17.19 10.35
C THR A 143 1.61 -17.00 9.84
N VAL A 144 2.54 -16.69 10.76
CA VAL A 144 3.96 -16.60 10.43
C VAL A 144 4.51 -17.92 9.89
N ASP A 145 3.97 -19.06 10.37
CA ASP A 145 4.35 -20.39 9.86
C ASP A 145 3.94 -20.60 8.40
N THR A 146 2.74 -20.16 8.03
CA THR A 146 2.30 -20.20 6.63
C THR A 146 3.16 -19.28 5.76
N MET A 147 3.52 -18.07 6.24
CA MET A 147 4.43 -17.17 5.54
C MET A 147 5.82 -17.79 5.34
N ALA A 148 6.34 -18.48 6.36
CA ALA A 148 7.65 -19.15 6.26
C ALA A 148 7.64 -20.25 5.19
N ARG A 149 6.60 -21.10 5.14
CA ARG A 149 6.42 -22.08 4.07
C ARG A 149 6.34 -21.43 2.68
N LEU A 150 5.63 -20.31 2.58
CA LEU A 150 5.52 -19.55 1.33
C LEU A 150 6.85 -18.92 0.90
N PHE A 151 7.66 -18.46 1.84
CA PHE A 151 8.96 -17.86 1.55
C PHE A 151 9.99 -18.86 0.97
N GLU A 152 9.74 -20.15 1.09
CA GLU A 152 10.52 -21.19 0.39
C GLU A 152 10.25 -21.20 -1.12
N LEU A 153 9.17 -20.58 -1.59
CA LEU A 153 8.82 -20.46 -2.99
C LEU A 153 9.61 -19.33 -3.66
N LYS A 154 9.95 -19.53 -4.94
CA LYS A 154 10.89 -18.68 -5.69
C LYS A 154 10.54 -17.19 -5.70
N ASN A 155 9.26 -16.86 -5.87
CA ASN A 155 8.83 -15.48 -6.14
C ASN A 155 8.25 -14.78 -4.90
N ILE A 156 8.03 -15.47 -3.77
CA ILE A 156 7.56 -14.84 -2.53
C ILE A 156 8.72 -14.11 -1.87
N VAL A 157 8.64 -12.77 -1.78
CA VAL A 157 9.76 -11.95 -1.29
C VAL A 157 9.49 -11.27 0.05
N GLY A 158 8.26 -11.20 0.50
CA GLY A 158 7.94 -10.50 1.74
C GLY A 158 6.45 -10.31 1.99
N VAL A 159 6.15 -9.45 2.95
CA VAL A 159 4.80 -9.14 3.39
C VAL A 159 4.57 -7.63 3.53
N LYS A 160 3.37 -7.16 3.18
CA LYS A 160 2.72 -5.99 3.74
C LYS A 160 1.87 -6.46 4.90
N ASP A 161 2.35 -6.22 6.12
CA ASP A 161 1.62 -6.58 7.34
C ASP A 161 0.75 -5.41 7.80
N ALA A 162 -0.56 -5.62 7.83
CA ALA A 162 -1.54 -4.66 8.31
C ALA A 162 -2.35 -5.22 9.50
N THR A 163 -1.74 -6.12 10.29
CA THR A 163 -2.34 -6.64 11.53
C THR A 163 -2.26 -5.63 12.68
N GLY A 164 -1.28 -4.74 12.66
CA GLY A 164 -0.95 -3.85 13.79
C GLY A 164 -0.16 -4.53 14.91
N VAL A 165 0.12 -5.83 14.81
CA VAL A 165 0.84 -6.62 15.83
C VAL A 165 2.35 -6.52 15.60
N LEU A 166 3.00 -5.63 16.32
CA LEU A 166 4.43 -5.32 16.13
C LEU A 166 5.38 -6.49 16.44
N ASP A 167 4.99 -7.42 17.31
CA ASP A 167 5.84 -8.57 17.67
C ASP A 167 6.05 -9.52 16.49
N ARG A 168 5.14 -9.52 15.52
CA ARG A 168 5.26 -10.29 14.27
C ARG A 168 6.52 -9.97 13.49
N VAL A 169 7.03 -8.73 13.59
CA VAL A 169 8.30 -8.33 12.93
C VAL A 169 9.46 -9.21 13.41
N ASN A 170 9.54 -9.43 14.73
CA ASN A 170 10.59 -10.26 15.32
C ASN A 170 10.36 -11.74 15.01
N GLU A 171 9.12 -12.24 15.06
CA GLU A 171 8.78 -13.60 14.71
C GLU A 171 9.10 -13.94 13.26
N GLN A 172 8.71 -13.07 12.33
CA GLN A 172 8.99 -13.20 10.91
C GLN A 172 10.51 -13.20 10.66
N LYS A 173 11.25 -12.28 11.29
CA LYS A 173 12.70 -12.21 11.19
C LYS A 173 13.39 -13.47 11.72
N LYS A 174 12.91 -14.03 12.86
CA LYS A 174 13.44 -15.26 13.45
C LYS A 174 13.25 -16.46 12.51
N LYS A 175 12.11 -16.56 11.83
CA LYS A 175 11.80 -17.71 10.96
C LYS A 175 12.35 -17.61 9.55
N MET A 176 12.38 -16.40 8.96
CA MET A 176 12.69 -16.19 7.56
C MET A 176 13.96 -15.37 7.32
N GLY A 177 14.59 -14.85 8.40
CA GLY A 177 15.83 -14.09 8.31
C GLY A 177 15.62 -12.66 7.77
N ASN A 178 16.75 -11.99 7.44
CA ASN A 178 16.77 -10.59 7.02
C ASN A 178 16.38 -10.38 5.53
N ASN A 179 16.29 -11.45 4.76
CA ASN A 179 15.95 -11.38 3.33
C ASN A 179 14.45 -11.33 3.08
N PHE A 180 13.63 -11.70 4.07
CA PHE A 180 12.19 -11.54 4.00
C PHE A 180 11.82 -10.05 4.18
N LEU A 181 11.28 -9.45 3.14
CA LEU A 181 10.88 -8.04 3.15
C LEU A 181 9.66 -7.83 4.04
N GLN A 182 9.78 -6.95 5.02
CA GLN A 182 8.68 -6.61 5.92
C GLN A 182 8.30 -5.14 5.72
N LEU A 183 7.10 -4.89 5.20
CA LEU A 183 6.51 -3.57 5.06
C LEU A 183 5.26 -3.46 5.94
N THR A 184 5.10 -2.36 6.67
CA THR A 184 3.83 -2.12 7.37
C THR A 184 2.76 -1.59 6.43
N GLY A 185 1.51 -1.99 6.67
CA GLY A 185 0.33 -1.39 6.05
C GLY A 185 -0.31 -0.30 6.90
N ASN A 186 0.24 -0.01 8.09
CA ASN A 186 -0.30 0.92 9.08
C ASN A 186 0.66 2.10 9.27
N ASP A 187 0.24 3.27 8.82
CA ASP A 187 1.07 4.48 8.89
C ASP A 187 1.38 4.89 10.34
N ASP A 188 0.41 4.78 11.23
CA ASP A 188 0.47 5.23 12.61
C ASP A 188 1.46 4.46 13.50
N ASN A 189 1.82 3.23 13.14
CA ASN A 189 2.78 2.41 13.89
C ASN A 189 4.12 2.20 13.15
N ALA A 190 4.31 2.85 12.01
CA ALA A 190 5.47 2.62 11.13
C ALA A 190 6.82 2.90 11.82
N PHE A 191 6.88 3.85 12.75
CA PHE A 191 8.10 4.15 13.51
C PHE A 191 8.54 2.95 14.35
N GLU A 192 7.64 2.40 15.17
CA GLU A 192 7.95 1.25 16.00
C GLU A 192 8.16 -0.03 15.18
N PHE A 193 7.44 -0.19 14.07
CA PHE A 193 7.64 -1.28 13.12
C PHE A 193 9.06 -1.28 12.55
N ASN A 194 9.56 -0.12 12.11
CA ASN A 194 10.91 0.04 11.56
C ASN A 194 11.99 -0.15 12.62
N LYS A 195 11.79 0.33 13.85
CA LYS A 195 12.70 0.08 15.00
C LYS A 195 12.90 -1.40 15.28
N ARG A 196 11.89 -2.24 15.05
CA ARG A 196 11.97 -3.70 15.21
C ARG A 196 12.59 -4.43 14.02
N GLY A 197 12.93 -3.71 12.96
CA GLY A 197 13.61 -4.26 11.78
C GLY A 197 12.76 -4.29 10.51
N GLY A 198 11.62 -3.59 10.51
CA GLY A 198 10.85 -3.33 9.30
C GLY A 198 11.66 -2.55 8.26
N ALA A 199 11.20 -2.60 7.02
CA ALA A 199 11.91 -2.04 5.87
C ALA A 199 11.19 -0.85 5.22
N GLY A 200 10.08 -0.39 5.82
CA GLY A 200 9.28 0.70 5.26
C GLY A 200 7.77 0.44 5.37
N ALA A 201 7.01 1.18 4.58
CA ALA A 201 5.55 1.12 4.57
C ALA A 201 4.97 1.11 3.15
N ILE A 202 3.76 0.55 3.02
CA ILE A 202 2.85 0.86 1.92
C ILE A 202 1.75 1.77 2.51
N SER A 203 1.93 3.07 2.32
CA SER A 203 1.32 4.16 3.07
C SER A 203 0.08 4.72 2.39
N VAL A 204 -0.96 5.05 3.16
CA VAL A 204 -2.11 5.85 2.71
C VAL A 204 -1.78 7.34 2.77
N THR A 205 -1.17 7.80 3.85
CA THR A 205 -0.81 9.22 4.06
C THR A 205 0.17 9.72 3.00
N ALA A 206 1.00 8.85 2.43
CA ALA A 206 1.92 9.23 1.36
C ALA A 206 1.20 9.82 0.12
N ASN A 207 -0.09 9.54 -0.11
CA ASN A 207 -0.84 10.16 -1.21
C ASN A 207 -0.90 11.69 -1.13
N ILE A 208 -0.80 12.25 0.07
CA ILE A 208 -0.97 13.69 0.33
C ILE A 208 0.26 14.34 0.96
N ALA A 209 1.19 13.56 1.50
CA ALA A 209 2.42 14.04 2.14
C ALA A 209 3.64 13.20 1.73
N PRO A 210 3.89 13.00 0.41
CA PRO A 210 4.92 12.06 -0.06
C PRO A 210 6.31 12.40 0.45
N LYS A 211 6.70 13.68 0.46
CA LYS A 211 8.02 14.12 0.92
C LYS A 211 8.24 13.81 2.40
N LEU A 212 7.27 14.17 3.26
CA LEU A 212 7.37 13.88 4.70
C LEU A 212 7.39 12.37 4.97
N CYS A 213 6.55 11.59 4.30
CA CYS A 213 6.55 10.13 4.43
C CYS A 213 7.86 9.51 3.94
N SER A 214 8.44 10.02 2.85
CA SER A 214 9.71 9.53 2.34
C SER A 214 10.87 9.83 3.30
N ASP A 215 10.97 11.07 3.77
CA ASP A 215 11.99 11.48 4.74
C ASP A 215 11.84 10.70 6.06
N PHE A 216 10.61 10.55 6.56
CA PHE A 216 10.31 9.73 7.73
C PHE A 216 10.81 8.29 7.56
N GLN A 217 10.46 7.62 6.45
CA GLN A 217 10.87 6.25 6.21
C GLN A 217 12.39 6.13 6.08
N LYS A 218 13.03 7.04 5.35
CA LYS A 218 14.50 7.09 5.22
C LYS A 218 15.18 7.19 6.57
N PHE A 219 14.73 8.10 7.42
CA PHE A 219 15.36 8.36 8.71
C PHE A 219 15.02 7.30 9.76
N SER A 220 13.82 6.72 9.73
CA SER A 220 13.38 5.71 10.70
C SER A 220 14.14 4.38 10.59
N ILE A 221 14.62 4.02 9.40
CA ILE A 221 15.42 2.81 9.16
C ILE A 221 16.94 3.08 9.23
N SER A 222 17.35 4.31 9.47
CA SER A 222 18.75 4.69 9.59
C SER A 222 19.39 4.13 10.86
N LYS A 223 20.72 3.97 10.82
CA LYS A 223 21.53 3.67 12.02
C LYS A 223 21.94 4.90 12.80
N SER A 224 21.83 6.10 12.23
CA SER A 224 22.19 7.38 12.86
C SER A 224 21.14 7.79 13.89
N ASP A 225 21.58 8.07 15.13
CA ASP A 225 20.69 8.52 16.20
C ASP A 225 20.10 9.91 15.93
N ASN A 226 20.81 10.78 15.21
CA ASN A 226 20.29 12.08 14.80
C ASN A 226 19.17 11.95 13.78
N GLU A 227 19.31 11.02 12.79
CA GLU A 227 18.27 10.75 11.81
C GLU A 227 17.05 10.09 12.46
N LYS A 228 17.25 9.21 13.43
CA LYS A 228 16.14 8.63 14.21
C LYS A 228 15.34 9.68 14.99
N LYS A 229 16.03 10.66 15.60
CA LYS A 229 15.36 11.79 16.28
C LYS A 229 14.55 12.62 15.29
N GLU A 230 15.08 12.83 14.08
CA GLU A 230 14.33 13.54 13.04
C GLU A 230 13.14 12.72 12.55
N ALA A 231 13.28 11.39 12.40
CA ALA A 231 12.15 10.51 12.12
C ALA A 231 11.06 10.62 13.19
N GLU A 232 11.42 10.62 14.47
CA GLU A 232 10.47 10.79 15.58
C GLU A 232 9.77 12.16 15.53
N ARG A 233 10.49 13.22 15.16
CA ARG A 233 9.91 14.56 14.98
C ARG A 233 8.87 14.57 13.85
N ILE A 234 9.23 13.96 12.71
CA ILE A 234 8.32 13.86 11.55
C ILE A 234 7.11 12.99 11.90
N ASP A 235 7.31 11.87 12.58
CA ASP A 235 6.21 10.99 13.03
C ASP A 235 5.20 11.76 13.87
N LYS A 236 5.65 12.56 14.85
CA LYS A 236 4.76 13.40 15.66
C LYS A 236 3.93 14.37 14.82
N VAL A 237 4.49 14.92 13.75
CA VAL A 237 3.79 15.81 12.82
C VAL A 237 2.75 15.04 12.00
N LEU A 238 3.09 13.81 11.58
CA LEU A 238 2.24 12.99 10.73
C LEU A 238 1.12 12.26 11.50
N GLN A 239 1.25 11.99 12.81
CA GLN A 239 0.28 11.23 13.60
C GLN A 239 -1.17 11.76 13.51
N PRO A 240 -1.45 13.08 13.61
CA PRO A 240 -2.80 13.59 13.39
C PRO A 240 -3.31 13.34 11.97
N VAL A 241 -2.42 13.41 10.95
CA VAL A 241 -2.77 13.16 9.56
C VAL A 241 -3.08 11.67 9.35
N HIS A 242 -2.23 10.76 9.85
CA HIS A 242 -2.48 9.31 9.80
C HIS A 242 -3.85 8.95 10.35
N LYS A 243 -4.19 9.45 11.55
CA LYS A 243 -5.48 9.20 12.19
C LYS A 243 -6.65 9.74 11.38
N SER A 244 -6.50 10.92 10.78
CA SER A 244 -7.58 11.54 10.00
C SER A 244 -7.91 10.79 8.71
N MET A 245 -6.98 10.02 8.15
CA MET A 245 -7.21 9.19 6.96
C MET A 245 -8.05 7.94 7.22
N PHE A 246 -8.34 7.62 8.49
CA PHE A 246 -9.07 6.41 8.90
C PHE A 246 -10.26 6.71 9.83
N ILE A 247 -10.71 7.97 9.93
CA ILE A 247 -11.95 8.33 10.66
C ILE A 247 -13.17 7.66 10.04
N GLU A 248 -13.19 7.60 8.71
CA GLU A 248 -14.16 6.84 7.93
C GLU A 248 -13.42 5.84 7.02
N SER A 249 -14.18 5.04 6.27
CA SER A 249 -13.59 4.02 5.40
C SER A 249 -12.60 4.60 4.40
N ASN A 250 -11.33 4.17 4.47
CA ASN A 250 -10.34 4.45 3.44
C ASN A 250 -10.78 3.81 2.10
N PRO A 251 -10.75 4.55 0.94
CA PRO A 251 -10.00 5.78 0.70
C PRO A 251 -10.80 7.10 0.75
N SER A 252 -12.05 7.14 1.18
CA SER A 252 -12.83 8.39 1.15
C SER A 252 -12.15 9.56 1.86
N PRO A 253 -11.54 9.42 3.08
CA PRO A 253 -10.80 10.49 3.72
C PRO A 253 -9.58 10.98 2.94
N VAL A 254 -8.75 10.09 2.42
CA VAL A 254 -7.53 10.49 1.69
C VAL A 254 -7.86 11.13 0.33
N LYS A 255 -8.95 10.74 -0.33
CA LYS A 255 -9.42 11.41 -1.55
C LYS A 255 -9.90 12.83 -1.27
N TYR A 256 -10.63 13.04 -0.16
CA TYR A 256 -10.97 14.39 0.27
C TYR A 256 -9.73 15.23 0.59
N ALA A 257 -8.74 14.67 1.26
CA ALA A 257 -7.47 15.36 1.50
C ALA A 257 -6.73 15.69 0.20
N ALA A 258 -6.71 14.78 -0.78
CA ALA A 258 -6.13 15.01 -2.10
C ALA A 258 -6.84 16.13 -2.87
N LYS A 259 -8.18 16.23 -2.74
CA LYS A 259 -8.96 17.34 -3.28
C LYS A 259 -8.54 18.69 -2.70
N LEU A 260 -8.33 18.76 -1.37
CA LEU A 260 -7.85 20.00 -0.73
C LEU A 260 -6.48 20.45 -1.24
N LEU A 261 -5.67 19.53 -1.71
CA LEU A 261 -4.37 19.77 -2.35
C LEU A 261 -4.46 19.97 -3.87
N ASN A 262 -5.67 20.04 -4.44
CA ASN A 262 -5.91 20.17 -5.88
C ASN A 262 -5.24 19.07 -6.74
N LEU A 263 -5.15 17.85 -6.19
CA LEU A 263 -4.57 16.70 -6.88
C LEU A 263 -5.60 15.96 -7.73
N CYS A 264 -6.82 15.79 -7.22
CA CYS A 264 -7.94 15.16 -7.93
C CYS A 264 -9.29 15.51 -7.27
N SER A 265 -10.41 15.05 -7.82
CA SER A 265 -11.72 15.05 -7.18
C SER A 265 -11.75 14.11 -5.95
N ASP A 266 -12.70 14.33 -5.02
CA ASP A 266 -12.99 13.41 -3.91
C ASP A 266 -14.05 12.34 -4.27
N ASP A 267 -14.30 12.13 -5.56
CA ASP A 267 -15.25 11.13 -6.04
C ASP A 267 -14.76 9.71 -5.69
N VAL A 268 -15.67 8.92 -5.14
CA VAL A 268 -15.50 7.49 -4.86
C VAL A 268 -16.65 6.71 -5.48
N ARG A 269 -16.44 5.44 -5.79
CA ARG A 269 -17.48 4.57 -6.33
C ARG A 269 -18.23 3.85 -5.22
N LEU A 270 -19.54 3.69 -5.38
CA LEU A 270 -20.32 2.86 -4.45
C LEU A 270 -19.72 1.45 -4.34
N PRO A 271 -19.71 0.84 -3.15
CA PRO A 271 -20.47 1.23 -1.96
C PRO A 271 -19.82 2.32 -1.09
N LEU A 272 -18.65 2.84 -1.47
CA LEU A 272 -18.05 3.98 -0.76
C LEU A 272 -18.80 5.27 -1.10
N VAL A 273 -18.78 6.19 -0.14
CA VAL A 273 -19.38 7.53 -0.26
C VAL A 273 -18.39 8.60 0.19
N GLN A 274 -18.64 9.83 -0.19
CA GLN A 274 -17.88 10.97 0.30
C GLN A 274 -17.99 11.10 1.82
N VAL A 275 -16.93 11.60 2.45
CA VAL A 275 -16.86 11.77 3.90
C VAL A 275 -17.86 12.82 4.41
N THR A 276 -18.31 12.63 5.66
CA THR A 276 -19.21 13.56 6.36
C THR A 276 -18.53 14.90 6.67
N ASN A 277 -19.34 15.95 6.93
CA ASN A 277 -18.80 17.27 7.26
C ASN A 277 -17.92 17.27 8.51
N PRO A 278 -18.24 16.58 9.62
CA PRO A 278 -17.33 16.47 10.75
C PRO A 278 -15.96 15.90 10.37
N THR A 279 -15.93 14.88 9.52
CA THR A 279 -14.68 14.28 9.03
C THR A 279 -13.91 15.22 8.12
N LYS A 280 -14.59 16.01 7.26
CA LYS A 280 -13.96 17.06 6.44
C LYS A 280 -13.23 18.08 7.30
N GLU A 281 -13.85 18.56 8.39
CA GLU A 281 -13.23 19.51 9.29
C GLU A 281 -12.05 18.89 10.08
N ALA A 282 -12.16 17.63 10.50
CA ALA A 282 -11.05 16.93 11.15
C ALA A 282 -9.83 16.78 10.22
N ILE A 283 -10.06 16.43 8.96
CA ILE A 283 -9.01 16.33 7.93
C ILE A 283 -8.34 17.69 7.71
N LYS A 284 -9.12 18.77 7.51
CA LYS A 284 -8.56 20.12 7.33
C LYS A 284 -7.65 20.51 8.51
N LYS A 285 -8.11 20.32 9.75
CA LYS A 285 -7.32 20.62 10.95
C LYS A 285 -6.01 19.82 10.98
N ALA A 286 -6.06 18.53 10.64
CA ALA A 286 -4.88 17.68 10.60
C ALA A 286 -3.87 18.16 9.53
N LEU A 287 -4.33 18.50 8.33
CA LEU A 287 -3.47 19.02 7.25
C LEU A 287 -2.85 20.37 7.62
N GLN A 288 -3.62 21.29 8.23
CA GLN A 288 -3.12 22.57 8.72
C GLN A 288 -2.05 22.38 9.81
N SER A 289 -2.27 21.46 10.78
CA SER A 289 -1.29 21.19 11.83
C SER A 289 0.04 20.66 11.28
N ALA A 290 -0.01 19.93 10.17
CA ALA A 290 1.16 19.41 9.47
C ALA A 290 1.72 20.38 8.42
N LYS A 291 1.12 21.59 8.25
CA LYS A 291 1.48 22.60 7.25
C LYS A 291 1.44 22.07 5.82
N LEU A 292 0.47 21.24 5.53
CA LEU A 292 0.22 20.70 4.19
C LEU A 292 -0.75 21.57 3.38
N ILE A 293 -1.56 22.35 4.06
CA ILE A 293 -2.44 23.40 3.52
C ILE A 293 -2.37 24.66 4.38
#